data_6da88b359fe4aa3625ece3ce7ffdfb37
#
_entry.id   6da88b359fe4aa3625ece3ce7ffdfb37
#
_cell.length_a   1.000
_cell.length_b   1.000
_cell.length_c   1.000
_cell.angle_alpha   90.00
_cell.angle_beta   90.00
_cell.angle_gamma   90.00
#
_symmetry.space_group_name_H-M   'P 1'
#
loop_
_entity.id
_entity.type
_entity.pdbx_description
1 polymer ?
#
loop_
_entity_poly.entity_id
_entity_poly.type
_entity_poly.pdbx_seq_one_letter_code
_entity_poly.pdbx_strand_id
1 'polypeptide(L)'
;MTFEQIINQERPVLVDFYAQWCGPCKTQAPALTELKERVGDSAAIIKIDVDKNPQVAAQYQIRSVPTLMLFKKGEIRWRQSGVYPAQELEKLIRQHM
;
A
#
# COMPACT_ATOMS: atom_id res chain seq x y z
N MET A 1 5.51 -4.44 -16.14
CA MET A 1 6.28 -4.31 -14.89
C MET A 1 5.77 -5.30 -13.86
N THR A 2 6.65 -6.08 -13.26
CA THR A 2 6.25 -7.02 -12.23
C THR A 2 6.08 -6.31 -10.89
N PHE A 3 5.41 -6.97 -9.95
CA PHE A 3 5.26 -6.43 -8.61
C PHE A 3 6.64 -6.23 -7.96
N GLU A 4 7.54 -7.18 -8.13
CA GLU A 4 8.90 -7.09 -7.60
C GLU A 4 9.64 -5.87 -8.14
N GLN A 5 9.46 -5.54 -9.41
CA GLN A 5 10.06 -4.34 -9.99
C GLN A 5 9.46 -3.07 -9.44
N ILE A 6 8.14 -3.07 -9.23
CA ILE A 6 7.43 -1.90 -8.71
C ILE A 6 7.91 -1.54 -7.31
N ILE A 7 8.04 -2.54 -6.42
CA ILE A 7 8.44 -2.27 -5.03
C ILE A 7 9.92 -2.01 -4.87
N ASN A 8 10.74 -2.32 -5.88
CA ASN A 8 12.20 -2.15 -5.81
C ASN A 8 12.60 -0.76 -6.31
N GLN A 9 12.24 0.26 -5.53
CA GLN A 9 12.55 1.66 -5.83
C GLN A 9 13.26 2.28 -4.64
N GLU A 10 13.99 3.36 -4.92
CA GLU A 10 14.64 4.14 -3.87
C GLU A 10 13.64 4.86 -2.99
N ARG A 11 12.54 5.35 -3.57
CA ARG A 11 11.48 5.99 -2.80
C ARG A 11 10.59 4.94 -2.15
N PRO A 12 9.94 5.28 -1.01
CA PRO A 12 8.99 4.35 -0.40
C PRO A 12 7.82 4.04 -1.33
N VAL A 13 7.36 2.78 -1.28
CA VAL A 13 6.21 2.33 -2.05
C VAL A 13 5.17 1.81 -1.07
N LEU A 14 4.02 2.50 -0.99
CA LEU A 14 2.90 2.05 -0.19
C LEU A 14 1.98 1.22 -1.06
N VAL A 15 1.67 0.01 -0.63
CA VAL A 15 0.80 -0.90 -1.35
C VAL A 15 -0.46 -1.13 -0.53
N ASP A 16 -1.63 -0.88 -1.15
CA ASP A 16 -2.94 -1.17 -0.57
C ASP A 16 -3.49 -2.43 -1.22
N PHE A 17 -3.49 -3.53 -0.46
CA PHE A 17 -4.12 -4.77 -0.89
C PHE A 17 -5.60 -4.69 -0.55
N TYR A 18 -6.45 -4.71 -1.57
CA TYR A 18 -7.88 -4.48 -1.41
C TYR A 18 -8.70 -5.48 -2.21
N ALA A 19 -10.01 -5.48 -1.98
CA ALA A 19 -10.97 -6.22 -2.80
C ALA A 19 -12.17 -5.32 -3.10
N GLN A 20 -12.83 -5.56 -4.23
CA GLN A 20 -13.95 -4.71 -4.63
C GLN A 20 -15.17 -4.88 -3.73
N TRP A 21 -15.33 -6.04 -3.13
CA TRP A 21 -16.45 -6.34 -2.22
C TRP A 21 -16.23 -5.83 -0.79
N CYS A 22 -15.09 -5.24 -0.52
CA CYS A 22 -14.64 -4.90 0.84
C CYS A 22 -15.10 -3.48 1.22
N GLY A 23 -15.96 -3.38 2.23
CA GLY A 23 -16.44 -2.08 2.74
C GLY A 23 -15.31 -1.20 3.28
N PRO A 24 -14.48 -1.70 4.23
CA PRO A 24 -13.36 -0.90 4.77
C PRO A 24 -12.37 -0.45 3.71
N CYS A 25 -12.21 -1.20 2.62
CA CYS A 25 -11.34 -0.80 1.51
C CYS A 25 -11.85 0.47 0.84
N LYS A 26 -13.18 0.62 0.76
CA LYS A 26 -13.79 1.83 0.20
C LYS A 26 -13.58 3.04 1.09
N THR A 27 -13.51 2.81 2.40
CA THR A 27 -13.18 3.87 3.37
C THR A 27 -11.70 4.27 3.23
N GLN A 28 -10.82 3.31 2.94
CA GLN A 28 -9.40 3.59 2.77
C GLN A 28 -9.10 4.41 1.52
N ALA A 29 -9.89 4.24 0.45
CA ALA A 29 -9.59 4.86 -0.84
C ALA A 29 -9.46 6.40 -0.78
N PRO A 30 -10.39 7.16 -0.14
CA PRO A 30 -10.21 8.61 -0.04
C PRO A 30 -8.96 9.03 0.71
N ALA A 31 -8.59 8.27 1.75
CA ALA A 31 -7.37 8.55 2.50
C ALA A 31 -6.13 8.41 1.63
N LEU A 32 -6.12 7.44 0.70
CA LEU A 32 -5.01 7.27 -0.23
C LEU A 32 -4.93 8.41 -1.24
N THR A 33 -6.08 8.89 -1.69
CA THR A 33 -6.14 10.05 -2.60
C THR A 33 -5.53 11.28 -1.90
N GLU A 34 -5.94 11.52 -0.67
CA GLU A 34 -5.39 12.62 0.12
C GLU A 34 -3.89 12.45 0.34
N LEU A 35 -3.47 11.24 0.67
CA LEU A 35 -2.05 10.92 0.88
C LEU A 35 -1.22 11.22 -0.35
N LYS A 36 -1.71 10.86 -1.53
CA LYS A 36 -1.00 11.13 -2.78
C LYS A 36 -0.80 12.62 -2.99
N GLU A 37 -1.78 13.43 -2.66
CA GLU A 37 -1.66 14.87 -2.75
C GLU A 37 -0.60 15.42 -1.79
N ARG A 38 -0.51 14.82 -0.60
CA ARG A 38 0.44 15.28 0.43
C ARG A 38 1.88 14.92 0.11
N VAL A 39 2.12 13.68 -0.39
CA VAL A 39 3.49 13.20 -0.59
C VAL A 39 4.01 13.40 -2.01
N GLY A 40 3.09 13.57 -2.98
CA GLY A 40 3.48 13.78 -4.38
C GLY A 40 4.36 12.65 -4.88
N ASP A 41 5.50 13.01 -5.45
CA ASP A 41 6.44 12.03 -6.02
C ASP A 41 7.44 11.49 -5.00
N SER A 42 7.34 11.91 -3.74
CA SER A 42 8.24 11.39 -2.69
C SER A 42 8.01 9.92 -2.40
N ALA A 43 6.82 9.40 -2.75
CA ALA A 43 6.46 8.00 -2.56
C ALA A 43 5.57 7.54 -3.71
N ALA A 44 5.59 6.25 -3.99
CA ALA A 44 4.62 5.64 -4.89
C ALA A 44 3.48 5.05 -4.05
N ILE A 45 2.25 5.20 -4.53
CA ILE A 45 1.07 4.62 -3.88
C ILE A 45 0.40 3.72 -4.90
N ILE A 46 0.29 2.43 -4.56
CA ILE A 46 -0.15 1.40 -5.49
C ILE A 46 -1.28 0.60 -4.86
N LYS A 47 -2.27 0.25 -5.68
CA LYS A 47 -3.40 -0.58 -5.24
C LYS A 47 -3.31 -1.93 -5.94
N ILE A 48 -3.43 -3.00 -5.17
CA ILE A 48 -3.43 -4.38 -5.69
C ILE A 48 -4.73 -5.04 -5.30
N ASP A 49 -5.53 -5.41 -6.30
CA ASP A 49 -6.76 -6.16 -6.10
C ASP A 49 -6.38 -7.62 -5.85
N VAL A 50 -6.69 -8.13 -4.65
CA VAL A 50 -6.27 -9.48 -4.25
C VAL A 50 -6.95 -10.57 -5.07
N ASP A 51 -8.16 -10.33 -5.56
CA ASP A 51 -8.88 -11.31 -6.37
C ASP A 51 -8.31 -11.38 -7.79
N LYS A 52 -7.81 -10.27 -8.30
CA LYS A 52 -7.17 -10.21 -9.63
C LYS A 52 -5.69 -10.55 -9.60
N ASN A 53 -5.07 -10.55 -8.42
CA ASN A 53 -3.65 -10.84 -8.24
C ASN A 53 -3.45 -11.87 -7.13
N PRO A 54 -4.04 -13.08 -7.29
CA PRO A 54 -4.02 -14.07 -6.21
C PRO A 54 -2.61 -14.55 -5.88
N GLN A 55 -1.70 -14.57 -6.85
CA GLN A 55 -0.32 -15.01 -6.60
C GLN A 55 0.43 -14.03 -5.71
N VAL A 56 0.29 -12.73 -5.96
CA VAL A 56 0.92 -11.71 -5.13
C VAL A 56 0.33 -11.74 -3.72
N ALA A 57 -1.01 -11.84 -3.63
CA ALA A 57 -1.68 -11.92 -2.33
C ALA A 57 -1.21 -13.11 -1.52
N ALA A 58 -1.05 -14.28 -2.18
CA ALA A 58 -0.57 -15.48 -1.50
C ALA A 58 0.89 -15.33 -1.06
N GLN A 59 1.72 -14.74 -1.91
CA GLN A 59 3.14 -14.54 -1.61
C GLN A 59 3.34 -13.73 -0.34
N TYR A 60 2.51 -12.70 -0.13
CA TYR A 60 2.60 -11.84 1.05
C TYR A 60 1.61 -12.22 2.13
N GLN A 61 0.94 -13.38 1.99
CA GLN A 61 0.03 -13.94 2.99
C GLN A 61 -1.04 -12.93 3.40
N ILE A 62 -1.67 -12.31 2.40
CA ILE A 62 -2.75 -11.36 2.65
C ILE A 62 -4.00 -12.15 3.02
N ARG A 63 -4.43 -12.06 4.27
CA ARG A 63 -5.57 -12.83 4.81
C ARG A 63 -6.77 -11.97 5.10
N SER A 64 -6.60 -10.66 5.10
CA SER A 64 -7.68 -9.71 5.33
C SER A 64 -7.45 -8.48 4.49
N VAL A 65 -8.51 -7.75 4.17
CA VAL A 65 -8.42 -6.52 3.39
C VAL A 65 -9.17 -5.41 4.12
N PRO A 66 -8.67 -4.16 4.07
CA PRO A 66 -7.43 -3.80 3.42
C PRO A 66 -6.22 -4.22 4.26
N THR A 67 -5.13 -4.52 3.60
CA THR A 67 -3.82 -4.66 4.25
C THR A 67 -2.87 -3.72 3.55
N LEU A 68 -2.22 -2.88 4.33
CA LEU A 68 -1.28 -1.90 3.83
C LEU A 68 0.13 -2.36 4.11
N MET A 69 1.02 -2.21 3.13
CA MET A 69 2.44 -2.55 3.28
C MET A 69 3.28 -1.43 2.72
N LEU A 70 4.36 -1.13 3.41
CA LEU A 70 5.35 -0.16 2.93
C LEU A 70 6.63 -0.88 2.57
N PHE A 71 7.09 -0.65 1.34
CA PHE A 71 8.33 -1.21 0.82
C PHE A 71 9.33 -0.10 0.52
N LYS A 72 10.60 -0.44 0.62
CA LYS A 72 11.68 0.41 0.11
C LYS A 72 12.81 -0.50 -0.35
N LYS A 73 13.25 -0.31 -1.58
CA LYS A 73 14.31 -1.13 -2.18
C LYS A 73 13.95 -2.63 -2.14
N GLY A 74 12.66 -2.93 -2.31
CA GLY A 74 12.14 -4.30 -2.32
C GLY A 74 11.94 -4.91 -0.95
N GLU A 75 12.29 -4.21 0.12
CA GLU A 75 12.18 -4.72 1.48
C GLU A 75 10.92 -4.23 2.17
N ILE A 76 10.28 -5.11 2.94
CA ILE A 76 9.11 -4.76 3.75
C ILE A 76 9.59 -3.91 4.92
N ARG A 77 9.07 -2.69 5.02
CA ARG A 77 9.39 -1.77 6.12
C ARG A 77 8.29 -1.72 7.15
N TRP A 78 7.05 -2.00 6.74
CA TRP A 78 5.90 -1.92 7.62
C TRP A 78 4.72 -2.67 7.00
N ARG A 79 3.86 -3.19 7.85
CA ARG A 79 2.65 -3.91 7.42
C ARG A 79 1.58 -3.78 8.48
N GLN A 80 0.35 -3.49 8.05
CA GLN A 80 -0.78 -3.37 8.97
C GLN A 80 -2.09 -3.67 8.24
N SER A 81 -2.96 -4.43 8.87
CA SER A 81 -4.32 -4.66 8.37
C SER A 81 -5.27 -3.60 8.95
N GLY A 82 -6.31 -3.29 8.19
CA GLY A 82 -7.31 -2.31 8.59
C GLY A 82 -7.04 -0.92 8.00
N VAL A 83 -8.00 -0.02 8.24
CA VAL A 83 -7.95 1.33 7.67
C VAL A 83 -6.99 2.22 8.46
N TYR A 84 -6.16 2.96 7.74
CA TYR A 84 -5.23 3.93 8.31
C TYR A 84 -5.47 5.30 7.71
N PRO A 85 -5.52 6.36 8.53
CA PRO A 85 -5.74 7.71 8.01
C PRO A 85 -4.53 8.26 7.28
N ALA A 86 -4.78 9.18 6.35
CA ALA A 86 -3.73 9.77 5.52
C ALA A 86 -2.59 10.37 6.34
N GLN A 87 -2.92 11.04 7.45
CA GLN A 87 -1.92 11.69 8.28
C GLN A 87 -0.93 10.69 8.87
N GLU A 88 -1.42 9.53 9.32
CA GLU A 88 -0.57 8.49 9.88
C GLU A 88 0.30 7.84 8.80
N LEU A 89 -0.27 7.63 7.62
CA LEU A 89 0.47 7.07 6.50
C LEU A 89 1.55 8.04 6.01
N GLU A 90 1.26 9.32 6.02
CA GLU A 90 2.26 10.33 5.65
C GLU A 90 3.45 10.31 6.60
N LYS A 91 3.19 10.26 7.91
CA LYS A 91 4.27 10.15 8.91
C LYS A 91 5.15 8.96 8.65
N LEU A 92 4.53 7.82 8.38
CA LEU A 92 5.22 6.57 8.13
C LEU A 92 6.11 6.67 6.88
N ILE A 93 5.57 7.21 5.81
CA ILE A 93 6.32 7.40 4.56
C ILE A 93 7.53 8.29 4.81
N ARG A 94 7.34 9.39 5.51
CA ARG A 94 8.44 10.33 5.74
C ARG A 94 9.54 9.75 6.63
N GLN A 95 9.21 8.82 7.50
CA GLN A 95 10.20 8.10 8.32
C GLN A 95 11.09 7.19 7.46
N HIS A 96 10.65 6.83 6.26
CA HIS A 96 11.35 5.89 5.39
C HIS A 96 11.86 6.53 4.09
N MET A 97 11.83 7.83 4.02
CA MET A 97 12.34 8.56 2.85
C MET A 97 13.87 8.60 2.83
#